data_7981b1ecbfa33b979a43ce49eff35789
#
_entry.id   7981b1ecbfa33b979a43ce49eff35789
#
_cell.length_a   1.000
_cell.length_b   1.000
_cell.length_c   1.000
_cell.angle_alpha   90.00
_cell.angle_beta   90.00
_cell.angle_gamma   90.00
#
_symmetry.space_group_name_H-M   'P 1'
#
loop_
_entity.id
_entity.type
_entity.pdbx_description
1 polymer ?
#
loop_
_entity_poly.entity_id
_entity_poly.type
_entity_poly.pdbx_seq_one_letter_code
_entity_poly.pdbx_strand_id
1 'polypeptide(L)'
;MKGSAGSTLGIENGICIEIKNRVWEERRPFMAYIEFNNVTKEYKTGETSIKALDGASFSVEKGELAVILGSSGAGKTTALNILGGMDVPTAGGIKVDGRDIAKYNKKQLVGYRRTDIGFVFQFYNLVPNLTAIENVELAAQV
;
A
#
# COMPACT_ATOMS: atom_id res chain seq x y z
N MET A 1 -11.79 34.12 -3.16
CA MET A 1 -10.96 33.01 -3.66
C MET A 1 -9.97 32.62 -2.57
N LYS A 2 -10.26 31.57 -1.79
CA LYS A 2 -9.33 31.04 -0.78
C LYS A 2 -8.82 29.73 -1.32
N GLY A 3 -7.49 29.67 -1.56
CA GLY A 3 -6.81 28.50 -2.08
C GLY A 3 -6.89 27.33 -1.09
N SER A 4 -7.18 26.15 -1.60
CA SER A 4 -7.13 24.91 -0.86
C SER A 4 -5.67 24.58 -0.55
N ALA A 5 -5.27 24.73 0.71
CA ALA A 5 -3.98 24.24 1.18
C ALA A 5 -4.03 22.72 1.27
N GLY A 6 -3.44 22.03 0.29
CA GLY A 6 -3.09 20.61 0.42
C GLY A 6 -2.01 20.49 1.49
N SER A 7 -2.26 19.69 2.52
CA SER A 7 -1.23 19.38 3.50
C SER A 7 -0.28 18.36 2.89
N THR A 8 0.90 18.82 2.46
CA THR A 8 2.01 17.95 2.06
C THR A 8 2.61 17.34 3.33
N LEU A 9 2.44 16.07 3.56
CA LEU A 9 3.20 15.33 4.57
C LEU A 9 4.59 15.01 4.00
N GLY A 10 5.61 15.37 4.75
CA GLY A 10 7.01 15.50 4.42
C GLY A 10 7.60 14.50 3.43
N ILE A 11 8.49 15.02 2.60
CA ILE A 11 9.36 14.25 1.73
C ILE A 11 10.44 13.61 2.60
N GLU A 12 10.25 12.37 3.02
CA GLU A 12 11.34 11.53 3.48
C GLU A 12 11.54 10.42 2.46
N ASN A 13 12.77 10.31 1.94
CA ASN A 13 13.21 9.24 1.05
C ASN A 13 12.52 9.13 -0.34
N GLY A 14 12.12 10.24 -0.96
CA GLY A 14 11.70 10.27 -2.38
C GLY A 14 10.27 9.79 -2.65
N ILE A 15 9.47 9.52 -1.63
CA ILE A 15 8.04 9.21 -1.76
C ILE A 15 7.25 10.41 -1.28
N CYS A 16 6.45 11.00 -2.18
CA CYS A 16 5.47 12.03 -1.84
C CYS A 16 4.08 11.39 -1.84
N ILE A 17 3.35 11.52 -0.74
CA ILE A 17 1.95 11.11 -0.64
C ILE A 17 1.11 12.37 -0.60
N GLU A 18 0.34 12.61 -1.66
CA GLU A 18 -0.62 13.69 -1.72
C GLU A 18 -2.00 13.15 -1.36
N ILE A 19 -2.57 13.68 -0.28
CA ILE A 19 -3.91 13.32 0.19
C ILE A 19 -4.89 14.39 -0.31
N LYS A 20 -5.77 14.01 -1.24
CA LYS A 20 -6.84 14.87 -1.74
C LYS A 20 -8.18 14.43 -1.16
N ASN A 21 -8.85 15.34 -0.52
CA ASN A 21 -10.19 15.35 0.08
C ASN A 21 -10.21 15.35 1.61
N ARG A 22 -9.82 16.49 2.22
CA ARG A 22 -10.35 16.85 3.54
C ARG A 22 -11.62 17.66 3.36
N VAL A 23 -12.76 17.00 3.46
CA VAL A 23 -13.99 17.68 3.87
C VAL A 23 -13.92 17.76 5.39
N TRP A 24 -13.90 18.99 5.93
CA TRP A 24 -13.87 19.25 7.35
C TRP A 24 -15.24 18.84 7.95
N GLU A 25 -15.35 17.65 8.46
CA GLU A 25 -16.41 17.24 9.37
C GLU A 25 -15.83 17.00 10.77
N GLU A 26 -16.60 17.49 11.77
CA GLU A 26 -16.29 17.62 13.19
C GLU A 26 -15.54 16.44 13.80
N ARG A 27 -14.48 16.79 14.53
CA ARG A 27 -13.68 16.06 15.53
C ARG A 27 -14.25 14.73 16.01
N ARG A 28 -14.00 13.67 15.26
CA ARG A 28 -13.90 12.32 15.81
C ARG A 28 -12.45 12.03 16.11
N PRO A 29 -12.13 11.19 17.12
CA PRO A 29 -10.74 10.82 17.36
C PRO A 29 -10.16 10.20 16.07
N PHE A 30 -9.08 10.77 15.60
CA PHE A 30 -8.35 10.43 14.40
C PHE A 30 -7.87 8.98 14.49
N MET A 31 -8.58 8.03 13.90
CA MET A 31 -8.12 6.65 13.78
C MET A 31 -7.73 6.44 12.32
N ALA A 32 -6.43 6.46 12.06
CA ALA A 32 -5.89 6.12 10.76
C ALA A 32 -6.32 4.71 10.37
N TYR A 33 -6.88 4.54 9.17
CA TYR A 33 -7.26 3.23 8.65
C TYR A 33 -6.04 2.45 8.20
N ILE A 34 -5.06 3.14 7.59
CA ILE A 34 -3.76 2.59 7.22
C ILE A 34 -2.68 3.38 7.95
N GLU A 35 -1.75 2.69 8.58
CA GLU A 35 -0.58 3.27 9.22
C GLU A 35 0.68 2.54 8.76
N PHE A 36 1.60 3.28 8.15
CA PHE A 36 2.97 2.86 7.92
C PHE A 36 3.86 3.51 8.98
N ASN A 37 4.61 2.72 9.71
CA ASN A 37 5.47 3.18 10.78
C ASN A 37 6.91 2.73 10.53
N ASN A 38 7.74 3.63 10.02
CA ASN A 38 9.17 3.42 9.78
C ASN A 38 9.45 2.13 8.97
N VAL A 39 8.69 1.92 7.90
CA VAL A 39 8.72 0.70 7.10
C VAL A 39 9.94 0.69 6.20
N THR A 40 10.76 -0.34 6.35
CA THR A 40 11.93 -0.60 5.52
C THR A 40 11.75 -1.91 4.77
N LYS A 41 12.10 -1.91 3.49
CA LYS A 41 12.17 -3.12 2.66
C LYS A 41 13.51 -3.20 1.96
N GLU A 42 14.21 -4.28 2.21
CA GLU A 42 15.51 -4.58 1.63
C GLU A 42 15.43 -5.91 0.86
N TYR A 43 15.88 -5.87 -0.39
CA TYR A 43 16.03 -7.07 -1.22
C TYR A 43 17.52 -7.42 -1.31
N LYS A 44 17.86 -8.65 -0.96
CA LYS A 44 19.22 -9.19 -1.08
C LYS A 44 19.37 -9.91 -2.43
N THR A 45 20.35 -9.50 -3.22
CA THR A 45 20.68 -10.12 -4.50
C THR A 45 22.17 -10.47 -4.49
N GLY A 46 22.48 -11.70 -4.08
CA GLY A 46 23.87 -12.14 -3.85
C GLY A 46 24.54 -11.33 -2.73
N GLU A 47 25.67 -10.69 -3.03
CA GLU A 47 26.43 -9.87 -2.08
C GLU A 47 25.91 -8.42 -1.98
N THR A 48 24.99 -8.02 -2.87
CA THR A 48 24.42 -6.68 -2.86
C THR A 48 23.04 -6.67 -2.21
N SER A 49 22.74 -5.58 -1.52
CA SER A 49 21.40 -5.33 -0.99
C SER A 49 20.85 -4.00 -1.51
N ILE A 50 19.58 -3.99 -1.87
CA ILE A 50 18.90 -2.80 -2.37
C ILE A 50 17.75 -2.48 -1.40
N LYS A 51 17.81 -1.29 -0.80
CA LYS A 51 16.71 -0.76 -0.01
C LYS A 51 15.65 -0.18 -0.96
N ALA A 52 14.55 -0.88 -1.11
CA ALA A 52 13.42 -0.42 -1.90
C ALA A 52 12.50 0.53 -1.13
N LEU A 53 12.45 0.40 0.20
CA LEU A 53 11.87 1.36 1.13
C LEU A 53 12.86 1.57 2.28
N ASP A 54 13.03 2.81 2.71
CA ASP A 54 13.94 3.17 3.80
C ASP A 54 13.21 4.09 4.79
N GLY A 55 12.59 3.49 5.80
CA GLY A 55 11.92 4.19 6.88
C GLY A 55 10.61 4.91 6.48
N ALA A 56 9.87 4.41 5.49
CA ALA A 56 8.64 5.06 5.03
C ALA A 56 7.58 5.11 6.14
N SER A 57 7.04 6.31 6.38
CA SER A 57 6.00 6.55 7.39
C SER A 57 4.91 7.44 6.81
N PHE A 58 3.66 6.99 6.88
CA PHE A 58 2.47 7.74 6.47
C PHE A 58 1.21 7.09 7.05
N SER A 59 0.11 7.82 6.98
CA SER A 59 -1.21 7.30 7.35
C SER A 59 -2.27 7.72 6.35
N VAL A 60 -3.30 6.89 6.21
CA VAL A 60 -4.47 7.13 5.36
C VAL A 60 -5.72 6.89 6.19
N GLU A 61 -6.70 7.78 6.10
CA GLU A 61 -7.98 7.66 6.81
C GLU A 61 -8.95 6.73 6.06
N LYS A 62 -9.96 6.25 6.75
CA LYS A 62 -11.01 5.44 6.13
C LYS A 62 -11.83 6.28 5.14
N GLY A 63 -11.98 5.77 3.92
CA GLY A 63 -12.71 6.45 2.84
C GLY A 63 -11.89 7.51 2.09
N GLU A 64 -10.62 7.66 2.42
CA GLU A 64 -9.72 8.61 1.76
C GLU A 64 -9.14 8.04 0.47
N LEU A 65 -9.02 8.89 -0.56
CA LEU A 65 -8.27 8.58 -1.78
C LEU A 65 -6.82 9.06 -1.61
N ALA A 66 -5.91 8.13 -1.46
CA ALA A 66 -4.48 8.41 -1.38
C ALA A 66 -3.78 8.15 -2.72
N VAL A 67 -2.89 9.05 -3.12
CA VAL A 67 -2.06 8.92 -4.32
C VAL A 67 -0.59 8.92 -3.93
N ILE A 68 0.13 7.85 -4.30
CA ILE A 68 1.57 7.74 -4.04
C ILE A 68 2.32 8.24 -5.28
N LEU A 69 3.03 9.36 -5.13
CA LEU A 69 3.83 9.98 -6.18
C LEU A 69 5.33 9.76 -5.91
N GLY A 70 6.12 9.76 -6.97
CA GLY A 70 7.58 9.63 -6.87
C GLY A 70 8.20 9.21 -8.21
N SER A 71 9.52 9.34 -8.32
CA SER A 71 10.29 8.91 -9.50
C SER A 71 10.21 7.39 -9.72
N SER A 72 10.63 6.93 -10.89
CA SER A 72 10.80 5.49 -11.13
C SER A 72 11.84 4.93 -10.14
N GLY A 73 11.56 3.76 -9.56
CA GLY A 73 12.44 3.16 -8.54
C GLY A 73 12.27 3.69 -7.12
N ALA A 74 11.43 4.70 -6.88
CA ALA A 74 11.20 5.27 -5.53
C ALA A 74 10.48 4.34 -4.52
N GLY A 75 10.22 3.08 -4.87
CA GLY A 75 9.61 2.12 -3.94
C GLY A 75 8.06 2.12 -3.90
N LYS A 76 7.39 2.88 -4.77
CA LYS A 76 5.91 2.96 -4.80
C LYS A 76 5.24 1.60 -4.92
N THR A 77 5.66 0.80 -5.88
CA THR A 77 5.14 -0.57 -6.08
C THR A 77 5.46 -1.47 -4.89
N THR A 78 6.64 -1.31 -4.30
CA THR A 78 7.03 -2.05 -3.09
C THR A 78 6.10 -1.71 -1.92
N ALA A 79 5.80 -0.42 -1.69
CA ALA A 79 4.86 0.01 -0.66
C ALA A 79 3.47 -0.59 -0.89
N LEU A 80 2.95 -0.53 -2.13
CA LEU A 80 1.65 -1.12 -2.48
C LEU A 80 1.64 -2.64 -2.33
N ASN A 81 2.71 -3.35 -2.71
CA ASN A 81 2.81 -4.80 -2.55
C ASN A 81 2.81 -5.22 -1.07
N ILE A 82 3.50 -4.45 -0.23
CA ILE A 82 3.53 -4.72 1.21
C ILE A 82 2.15 -4.42 1.81
N LEU A 83 1.54 -3.27 1.49
CA LEU A 83 0.20 -2.91 1.93
C LEU A 83 -0.83 -3.96 1.51
N GLY A 84 -0.72 -4.45 0.27
CA GLY A 84 -1.59 -5.49 -0.25
C GLY A 84 -1.28 -6.90 0.27
N GLY A 85 -0.28 -7.09 1.12
CA GLY A 85 0.09 -8.39 1.66
C GLY A 85 0.69 -9.36 0.64
N MET A 86 1.20 -8.84 -0.48
CA MET A 86 1.98 -9.63 -1.46
C MET A 86 3.44 -9.79 -1.03
N ASP A 87 3.93 -8.86 -0.23
CA ASP A 87 5.27 -8.87 0.34
C ASP A 87 5.21 -8.50 1.82
N VAL A 88 6.30 -8.69 2.54
CA VAL A 88 6.43 -8.35 3.96
C VAL A 88 7.56 -7.33 4.15
N PRO A 89 7.46 -6.40 5.09
CA PRO A 89 8.53 -5.48 5.40
C PRO A 89 9.74 -6.22 5.99
N THR A 90 10.94 -5.65 5.80
CA THR A 90 12.15 -6.11 6.48
C THR A 90 12.18 -5.58 7.91
N ALA A 91 11.71 -4.34 8.11
CA ALA A 91 11.59 -3.70 9.42
C ALA A 91 10.42 -2.69 9.39
N GLY A 92 10.03 -2.22 10.59
CA GLY A 92 8.91 -1.32 10.77
C GLY A 92 7.59 -2.04 10.97
N GLY A 93 6.50 -1.28 11.08
CA GLY A 93 5.16 -1.79 11.35
C GLY A 93 4.13 -1.25 10.35
N ILE A 94 3.13 -2.07 10.03
CA ILE A 94 2.03 -1.68 9.17
C ILE A 94 0.73 -2.11 9.82
N LYS A 95 -0.15 -1.13 10.05
CA LYS A 95 -1.50 -1.43 10.53
C LYS A 95 -2.53 -1.10 9.48
N VAL A 96 -3.53 -1.95 9.36
CA VAL A 96 -4.72 -1.73 8.55
C VAL A 96 -5.94 -2.04 9.41
N ASP A 97 -6.82 -1.07 9.57
CA ASP A 97 -7.99 -1.17 10.44
C ASP A 97 -7.62 -1.66 11.87
N GLY A 98 -6.54 -1.09 12.42
CA GLY A 98 -5.99 -1.43 13.73
C GLY A 98 -5.23 -2.77 13.81
N ARG A 99 -5.24 -3.60 12.75
CA ARG A 99 -4.59 -4.91 12.70
C ARG A 99 -3.16 -4.78 12.17
N ASP A 100 -2.18 -5.31 12.89
CA ASP A 100 -0.76 -5.30 12.49
C ASP A 100 -0.48 -6.39 11.44
N ILE A 101 -0.55 -6.02 10.16
CA ILE A 101 -0.34 -6.94 9.05
C ILE A 101 1.14 -7.30 8.82
N ALA A 102 2.06 -6.51 9.37
CA ALA A 102 3.50 -6.82 9.28
C ALA A 102 3.86 -8.13 10.00
N LYS A 103 3.06 -8.53 10.97
CA LYS A 103 3.24 -9.77 11.76
C LYS A 103 2.49 -10.98 11.19
N TYR A 104 1.75 -10.81 10.10
CA TYR A 104 0.95 -11.89 9.53
C TYR A 104 1.83 -12.98 8.93
N ASN A 105 1.48 -14.23 9.21
CA ASN A 105 2.06 -15.38 8.52
C ASN A 105 1.44 -15.54 7.11
N LYS A 106 2.01 -16.42 6.29
CA LYS A 106 1.57 -16.65 4.91
C LYS A 106 0.06 -16.95 4.79
N LYS A 107 -0.50 -17.75 5.71
CA LYS A 107 -1.93 -18.11 5.70
C LYS A 107 -2.81 -16.90 6.02
N GLN A 108 -2.39 -16.09 6.98
CA GLN A 108 -3.10 -14.85 7.35
C GLN A 108 -3.06 -13.82 6.21
N LEU A 109 -1.91 -13.67 5.53
CA LEU A 109 -1.80 -12.78 4.35
C LEU A 109 -2.69 -13.25 3.19
N VAL A 110 -2.85 -14.56 2.99
CA VAL A 110 -3.82 -15.08 1.99
C VAL A 110 -5.24 -14.68 2.37
N GLY A 111 -5.64 -14.85 3.63
CA GLY A 111 -6.95 -14.40 4.12
C GLY A 111 -7.15 -12.91 3.94
N TYR A 112 -6.17 -12.10 4.33
CA TYR A 112 -6.20 -10.65 4.18
C TYR A 112 -6.39 -10.20 2.72
N ARG A 113 -5.65 -10.77 1.78
CA ARG A 113 -5.83 -10.47 0.34
C ARG A 113 -7.20 -10.86 -0.18
N ARG A 114 -7.77 -11.95 0.35
CA ARG A 114 -9.06 -12.46 -0.11
C ARG A 114 -10.24 -11.61 0.33
N THR A 115 -10.16 -11.04 1.54
CA THR A 115 -11.31 -10.37 2.18
C THR A 115 -11.19 -8.86 2.27
N ASP A 116 -9.97 -8.33 2.37
CA ASP A 116 -9.74 -6.92 2.71
C ASP A 116 -9.16 -6.10 1.55
N ILE A 117 -8.59 -6.74 0.51
CA ILE A 117 -7.86 -6.06 -0.56
C ILE A 117 -8.41 -6.41 -1.94
N GLY A 118 -8.61 -5.37 -2.76
CA GLY A 118 -8.78 -5.51 -4.19
C GLY A 118 -7.58 -4.94 -4.94
N PHE A 119 -6.99 -5.71 -5.85
CA PHE A 119 -5.88 -5.26 -6.69
C PHE A 119 -6.34 -4.86 -8.08
N VAL A 120 -5.86 -3.70 -8.55
CA VAL A 120 -5.88 -3.34 -9.97
C VAL A 120 -4.43 -3.29 -10.44
N PHE A 121 -4.08 -4.19 -11.35
CA PHE A 121 -2.72 -4.30 -11.88
C PHE A 121 -2.53 -3.42 -13.11
N GLN A 122 -1.30 -2.99 -13.35
CA GLN A 122 -0.92 -2.22 -14.53
C GLN A 122 -1.07 -3.03 -15.82
N PHE A 123 -0.84 -4.34 -15.75
CA PHE A 123 -1.00 -5.29 -16.85
C PHE A 123 -2.20 -6.19 -16.57
N TYR A 124 -2.84 -6.70 -17.63
CA TYR A 124 -4.06 -7.50 -17.52
C TYR A 124 -3.88 -8.82 -16.77
N ASN A 125 -2.64 -9.33 -16.65
CA ASN A 125 -2.29 -10.59 -15.97
C ASN A 125 -3.18 -11.77 -16.36
N LEU A 126 -3.59 -11.80 -17.64
CA LEU A 126 -4.43 -12.89 -18.17
C LEU A 126 -3.63 -14.19 -18.20
N VAL A 127 -4.29 -15.28 -17.88
CA VAL A 127 -3.74 -16.63 -18.04
C VAL A 127 -3.87 -17.03 -19.50
N PRO A 128 -2.76 -17.20 -20.25
CA PRO A 128 -2.80 -17.36 -21.72
C PRO A 128 -3.56 -18.61 -22.21
N ASN A 129 -3.64 -19.65 -21.38
CA ASN A 129 -4.27 -20.91 -21.72
C ASN A 129 -5.77 -20.96 -21.38
N LEU A 130 -6.34 -19.86 -20.86
CA LEU A 130 -7.73 -19.72 -20.53
C LEU A 130 -8.43 -18.81 -21.53
N THR A 131 -9.70 -19.10 -21.82
CA THR A 131 -10.57 -18.22 -22.59
C THR A 131 -10.85 -16.90 -21.83
N ALA A 132 -11.42 -15.93 -22.50
CA ALA A 132 -11.80 -14.67 -21.89
C ALA A 132 -12.78 -14.87 -20.72
N ILE A 133 -13.75 -15.75 -20.89
CA ILE A 133 -14.75 -16.08 -19.86
C ILE A 133 -14.08 -16.75 -18.64
N GLU A 134 -13.21 -17.73 -18.86
CA GLU A 134 -12.50 -18.44 -17.78
C GLU A 134 -11.57 -17.51 -16.99
N ASN A 135 -10.92 -16.52 -17.66
CA ASN A 135 -10.13 -15.50 -16.98
C ASN A 135 -10.98 -14.62 -16.05
N VAL A 136 -12.21 -14.26 -16.46
CA VAL A 136 -13.16 -13.51 -15.63
C VAL A 136 -13.68 -14.35 -14.48
N GLU A 137 -14.04 -15.61 -14.74
CA GLU A 137 -14.51 -16.55 -13.72
C GLU A 137 -13.42 -16.84 -12.67
N LEU A 138 -12.17 -16.99 -13.09
CA LEU A 138 -11.04 -17.16 -12.18
C LEU A 138 -10.91 -15.97 -11.20
N ALA A 139 -11.05 -14.76 -11.70
CA ALA A 139 -11.01 -13.56 -10.85
C ALA A 139 -12.20 -13.48 -9.87
N ALA A 140 -13.34 -14.04 -10.21
CA ALA A 140 -14.53 -14.07 -9.37
C ALA A 140 -14.52 -15.18 -8.30
N GLN A 141 -13.64 -16.17 -8.44
CA GLN A 141 -13.53 -17.31 -7.51
C GLN A 141 -12.52 -17.09 -6.37
N VAL A 142 -11.80 -15.96 -6.38
CA VAL A 142 -10.73 -15.65 -5.42
C VAL A 142 -11.25 -14.93 -4.19
#